data_b608c530a28401246196a81a01a84792
#
_entry.id   b608c530a28401246196a81a01a84792
#
_cell.length_a   1.000
_cell.length_b   1.000
_cell.length_c   1.000
_cell.angle_alpha   90.00
_cell.angle_beta   90.00
_cell.angle_gamma   90.00
#
_symmetry.space_group_name_H-M   'P 1'
#
loop_
_entity.id
_entity.type
_entity.pdbx_description
1 polymer ?
#
loop_
_entity_poly.entity_id
_entity_poly.type
_entity_poly.pdbx_seq_one_letter_code
_entity_poly.pdbx_strand_id
1 'polypeptide(L)'
;MDGKISCAEASRIAGQLQVSMADVGVTIDLLEIYLNKCQLGLFGYSPKKMIVKAAENVTPGLEAAIRKALVRERLPCLSAWKIAAETGRTRMAISSACEKLKIKIKPCQLGAF
;
A
#
# COMPACT_ATOMS: atom_id res chain seq x y z
N MET A 1 6.33 1.82 -22.04
CA MET A 1 6.43 2.34 -20.67
C MET A 1 7.64 3.26 -20.58
N ASP A 2 7.48 4.41 -19.98
CA ASP A 2 8.56 5.42 -19.88
C ASP A 2 9.51 5.15 -18.71
N GLY A 3 9.86 3.89 -18.48
CA GLY A 3 10.70 3.51 -17.34
C GLY A 3 9.99 3.64 -15.99
N LYS A 4 8.67 3.67 -15.99
CA LYS A 4 7.85 3.77 -14.78
C LYS A 4 6.75 2.72 -14.80
N ILE A 5 6.37 2.24 -13.62
CA ILE A 5 5.27 1.28 -13.46
C ILE A 5 4.47 1.66 -12.21
N SER A 6 3.14 1.57 -12.28
CA SER A 6 2.31 1.82 -11.12
C SER A 6 2.23 0.56 -10.24
N CYS A 7 1.90 0.77 -8.96
CA CYS A 7 1.68 -0.34 -8.04
C CYS A 7 0.56 -1.27 -8.56
N ALA A 8 -0.51 -0.70 -9.14
CA ALA A 8 -1.61 -1.49 -9.69
C ALA A 8 -1.14 -2.38 -10.84
N GLU A 9 -0.32 -1.84 -11.75
CA GLU A 9 0.23 -2.62 -12.85
C GLU A 9 1.15 -3.72 -12.37
N ALA A 10 2.03 -3.42 -11.40
CA ALA A 10 2.91 -4.41 -10.81
C ALA A 10 2.13 -5.55 -10.16
N SER A 11 1.06 -5.23 -9.44
CA SER A 11 0.19 -6.21 -8.81
C SER A 11 -0.50 -7.10 -9.85
N ARG A 12 -0.95 -6.51 -10.95
CA ARG A 12 -1.58 -7.26 -12.05
C ARG A 12 -0.59 -8.25 -12.67
N ILE A 13 0.64 -7.80 -12.90
CA ILE A 13 1.70 -8.66 -13.44
C ILE A 13 1.98 -9.83 -12.50
N ALA A 14 2.08 -9.57 -11.21
CA ALA A 14 2.30 -10.61 -10.21
C ALA A 14 1.20 -11.69 -10.30
N GLY A 15 -0.05 -11.27 -10.40
CA GLY A 15 -1.18 -12.18 -10.55
C GLY A 15 -1.15 -12.98 -11.85
N GLN A 16 -0.84 -12.32 -12.96
CA GLN A 16 -0.79 -12.96 -14.28
C GLN A 16 0.33 -14.00 -14.37
N LEU A 17 1.48 -13.71 -13.79
CA LEU A 17 2.65 -14.59 -13.83
C LEU A 17 2.70 -15.57 -12.65
N GLN A 18 1.76 -15.45 -11.71
CA GLN A 18 1.69 -16.28 -10.50
C GLN A 18 3.00 -16.23 -9.71
N VAL A 19 3.54 -15.03 -9.56
CA VAL A 19 4.75 -14.76 -8.75
C VAL A 19 4.38 -13.82 -7.61
N SER A 20 5.26 -13.74 -6.60
CA SER A 20 5.02 -12.88 -5.46
C SER A 20 5.23 -11.41 -5.81
N MET A 21 4.61 -10.52 -5.04
CA MET A 21 4.87 -9.08 -5.15
C MET A 21 6.34 -8.76 -4.87
N ALA A 22 6.96 -9.49 -3.93
CA ALA A 22 8.38 -9.31 -3.63
C ALA A 22 9.26 -9.62 -4.85
N ASP A 23 8.93 -10.68 -5.60
CA ASP A 23 9.65 -11.04 -6.82
C ASP A 23 9.52 -9.94 -7.87
N VAL A 24 8.32 -9.37 -8.03
CA VAL A 24 8.12 -8.25 -8.96
C VAL A 24 8.93 -7.04 -8.52
N GLY A 25 8.96 -6.74 -7.23
CA GLY A 25 9.73 -5.63 -6.67
C GLY A 25 11.23 -5.76 -6.96
N VAL A 26 11.78 -6.95 -6.74
CA VAL A 26 13.20 -7.23 -7.03
C VAL A 26 13.48 -7.03 -8.53
N THR A 27 12.60 -7.53 -9.39
CA THR A 27 12.73 -7.41 -10.84
C THR A 27 12.70 -5.96 -11.28
N ILE A 28 11.78 -5.17 -10.74
CA ILE A 28 11.68 -3.73 -11.01
C ILE A 28 13.00 -3.03 -10.67
N ASP A 29 13.57 -3.35 -9.50
CA ASP A 29 14.83 -2.76 -9.06
C ASP A 29 15.98 -3.14 -10.00
N LEU A 30 16.05 -4.42 -10.39
CA LEU A 30 17.09 -4.90 -11.30
C LEU A 30 17.00 -4.26 -12.68
N LEU A 31 15.79 -3.96 -13.14
CA LEU A 31 15.57 -3.32 -14.44
C LEU A 31 15.65 -1.79 -14.36
N GLU A 32 15.90 -1.23 -13.18
CA GLU A 32 15.95 0.21 -12.94
C GLU A 32 14.67 0.93 -13.38
N ILE A 33 13.52 0.28 -13.14
CA ILE A 33 12.20 0.85 -13.42
C ILE A 33 11.70 1.56 -12.16
N TYR A 34 11.12 2.75 -12.31
CA TYR A 34 10.59 3.52 -11.20
C TYR A 34 9.16 3.11 -10.88
N LEU A 35 8.91 2.84 -9.60
CA LEU A 35 7.56 2.56 -9.12
C LEU A 35 6.85 3.87 -8.78
N ASN A 36 5.61 4.03 -9.23
CA ASN A 36 4.80 5.20 -8.91
C ASN A 36 3.37 4.80 -8.55
N LYS A 37 2.53 5.78 -8.23
CA LYS A 37 1.10 5.61 -7.94
C LYS A 37 0.81 4.46 -6.97
N CYS A 38 1.36 4.57 -5.75
CA CYS A 38 1.08 3.65 -4.67
C CYS A 38 -0.44 3.49 -4.46
N GLN A 39 -0.92 2.25 -4.36
CA GLN A 39 -2.35 1.98 -4.15
C GLN A 39 -2.88 2.48 -2.81
N LEU A 40 -1.99 2.73 -1.86
CA LEU A 40 -2.35 3.33 -0.57
C LEU A 40 -2.23 4.86 -0.59
N GLY A 41 -1.85 5.45 -1.72
CA GLY A 41 -1.74 6.90 -1.86
C GLY A 41 -0.51 7.51 -1.19
N LEU A 42 0.49 6.70 -0.84
CA LEU A 42 1.61 7.13 -0.01
C LEU A 42 2.76 7.76 -0.79
N PHE A 43 2.91 7.44 -2.06
CA PHE A 43 3.99 8.03 -2.88
C PHE A 43 3.69 7.93 -4.37
N GLY A 44 4.50 8.64 -5.16
CA GLY A 44 4.48 8.49 -6.60
C GLY A 44 3.41 9.31 -7.33
N TYR A 45 2.88 10.34 -6.70
CA TYR A 45 1.87 11.23 -7.29
C TYR A 45 2.47 12.62 -7.53
N SER A 46 2.24 13.16 -8.73
CA SER A 46 2.69 14.49 -9.09
C SER A 46 1.52 15.47 -9.01
N PRO A 47 1.73 16.69 -8.52
CA PRO A 47 2.96 17.26 -7.96
C PRO A 47 3.22 16.89 -6.50
N LYS A 48 2.28 16.24 -5.84
CA LYS A 48 2.40 15.84 -4.44
C LYS A 48 2.96 14.42 -4.34
N LYS A 49 3.86 14.19 -3.37
CA LYS A 49 4.40 12.85 -3.13
C LYS A 49 3.33 11.90 -2.59
N MET A 50 2.45 12.42 -1.74
CA MET A 50 1.42 11.65 -1.05
C MET A 50 0.07 12.35 -1.23
N ILE A 51 -0.98 11.57 -1.49
CA ILE A 51 -2.33 12.10 -1.67
C ILE A 51 -3.30 11.70 -0.56
N VAL A 52 -2.83 10.92 0.42
CA VAL A 52 -3.63 10.47 1.55
C VAL A 52 -3.88 11.62 2.52
N LYS A 53 -5.13 11.75 2.98
CA LYS A 53 -5.51 12.68 4.04
C LYS A 53 -6.02 11.87 5.22
N ALA A 54 -5.76 12.35 6.45
CA ALA A 54 -6.26 11.70 7.64
C ALA A 54 -7.80 11.62 7.62
N ALA A 55 -8.34 10.48 8.00
CA ALA A 55 -9.78 10.30 8.11
C ALA A 55 -10.33 11.16 9.24
N GLU A 56 -11.56 11.64 9.08
CA GLU A 56 -12.22 12.38 10.17
C GLU A 56 -12.56 11.46 11.34
N ASN A 57 -13.05 10.26 11.01
CA ASN A 57 -13.45 9.26 12.00
C ASN A 57 -12.97 7.88 11.59
N VAL A 58 -12.59 7.06 12.58
CA VAL A 58 -12.26 5.66 12.38
C VAL A 58 -13.19 4.85 13.28
N THR A 59 -13.95 3.92 12.69
CA THR A 59 -14.86 3.09 13.50
C THR A 59 -14.06 2.19 14.45
N PRO A 60 -14.61 1.86 15.63
CA PRO A 60 -13.92 0.95 16.56
C PRO A 60 -13.56 -0.39 15.93
N GLY A 61 -14.42 -0.94 15.07
CA GLY A 61 -14.15 -2.19 14.38
C GLY A 61 -12.97 -2.10 13.43
N LEU A 62 -12.87 -1.02 12.67
CA LEU A 62 -11.75 -0.80 11.77
C LEU A 62 -10.45 -0.58 12.54
N GLU A 63 -10.50 0.23 13.60
CA GLU A 63 -9.33 0.45 14.44
C GLU A 63 -8.83 -0.87 15.04
N ALA A 64 -9.75 -1.70 15.56
CA ALA A 64 -9.40 -3.00 16.13
C ALA A 64 -8.73 -3.91 15.08
N ALA A 65 -9.27 -3.95 13.85
CA ALA A 65 -8.69 -4.74 12.77
C ALA A 65 -7.27 -4.29 12.43
N ILE A 66 -7.06 -2.97 12.35
CA ILE A 66 -5.74 -2.40 12.06
C ILE A 66 -4.76 -2.75 13.19
N ARG A 67 -5.15 -2.50 14.45
CA ARG A 67 -4.25 -2.72 15.58
C ARG A 67 -3.89 -4.20 15.76
N LYS A 68 -4.83 -5.09 15.49
CA LYS A 68 -4.59 -6.54 15.52
C LYS A 68 -3.55 -6.99 14.50
N ALA A 69 -3.47 -6.28 13.37
CA ALA A 69 -2.59 -6.64 12.27
C ALA A 69 -1.20 -5.98 12.35
N LEU A 70 -0.96 -5.12 13.36
CA LEU A 70 0.32 -4.43 13.47
C LEU A 70 1.48 -5.41 13.70
N VAL A 71 2.60 -5.11 13.06
CA VAL A 71 3.87 -5.80 13.27
C VAL A 71 4.88 -4.74 13.66
N ARG A 72 5.43 -4.83 14.86
CA ARG A 72 6.36 -3.82 15.41
C ARG A 72 5.77 -2.41 15.33
N GLU A 73 4.48 -2.28 15.68
CA GLU A 73 3.74 -1.02 15.73
C GLU A 73 3.51 -0.39 14.34
N ARG A 74 3.69 -1.15 13.27
CA ARG A 74 3.46 -0.68 11.89
C ARG A 74 2.51 -1.64 11.19
N LEU A 75 1.74 -1.11 10.25
CA LEU A 75 0.82 -1.95 9.46
C LEU A 75 1.50 -2.33 8.14
N PRO A 76 1.75 -3.62 7.89
CA PRO A 76 2.28 -4.02 6.58
C PRO A 76 1.31 -3.69 5.45
N CYS A 77 1.84 -3.31 4.29
CA CYS A 77 1.04 -3.00 3.10
C CYS A 77 0.10 -4.17 2.75
N LEU A 78 0.59 -5.40 2.82
CA LEU A 78 -0.23 -6.59 2.57
C LEU A 78 -1.44 -6.65 3.50
N SER A 79 -1.24 -6.36 4.79
CA SER A 79 -2.33 -6.35 5.78
C SER A 79 -3.33 -5.25 5.48
N ALA A 80 -2.87 -4.06 5.07
CA ALA A 80 -3.74 -2.96 4.68
C ALA A 80 -4.66 -3.37 3.51
N TRP A 81 -4.11 -4.04 2.50
CA TRP A 81 -4.88 -4.54 1.37
C TRP A 81 -5.91 -5.58 1.80
N LYS A 82 -5.53 -6.49 2.71
CA LYS A 82 -6.45 -7.51 3.23
C LYS A 82 -7.62 -6.88 4.00
N ILE A 83 -7.32 -5.93 4.87
CA ILE A 83 -8.34 -5.23 5.64
C ILE A 83 -9.30 -4.48 4.71
N ALA A 84 -8.77 -3.82 3.68
CA ALA A 84 -9.60 -3.14 2.68
C ALA A 84 -10.58 -4.11 2.04
N ALA A 85 -10.09 -5.26 1.57
CA ALA A 85 -10.91 -6.28 0.93
C ALA A 85 -11.96 -6.86 1.88
N GLU A 86 -11.58 -7.19 3.11
CA GLU A 86 -12.46 -7.79 4.10
C GLU A 86 -13.56 -6.83 4.57
N THR A 87 -13.27 -5.54 4.60
CA THR A 87 -14.22 -4.55 5.09
C THR A 87 -14.97 -3.81 3.98
N GLY A 88 -14.70 -4.15 2.72
CA GLY A 88 -15.34 -3.49 1.58
C GLY A 88 -14.94 -2.04 1.41
N ARG A 89 -13.78 -1.64 1.94
CA ARG A 89 -13.25 -0.29 1.83
C ARG A 89 -12.17 -0.22 0.75
N THR A 90 -11.89 1.00 0.28
CA THR A 90 -10.76 1.20 -0.62
C THR A 90 -9.44 1.10 0.15
N ARG A 91 -8.37 0.78 -0.56
CA ARG A 91 -7.04 0.71 0.05
C ARG A 91 -6.64 2.08 0.62
N MET A 92 -6.96 3.17 -0.08
CA MET A 92 -6.70 4.51 0.43
C MET A 92 -7.49 4.85 1.68
N ALA A 93 -8.68 4.28 1.86
CA ALA A 93 -9.44 4.47 3.09
C ALA A 93 -8.71 3.89 4.29
N ILE A 94 -7.99 2.77 4.11
CA ILE A 94 -7.17 2.19 5.18
C ILE A 94 -5.99 3.11 5.49
N SER A 95 -5.33 3.66 4.46
CA SER A 95 -4.26 4.65 4.67
C SER A 95 -4.74 5.88 5.42
N SER A 96 -5.93 6.39 5.06
CA SER A 96 -6.54 7.54 5.74
C SER A 96 -6.79 7.25 7.22
N ALA A 97 -7.28 6.04 7.52
CA ALA A 97 -7.47 5.61 8.91
C ALA A 97 -6.15 5.55 9.66
N CYS A 98 -5.10 5.00 9.03
CA CYS A 98 -3.78 4.92 9.65
C CYS A 98 -3.21 6.32 9.91
N GLU A 99 -3.41 7.27 8.99
CA GLU A 99 -2.98 8.66 9.21
C GLU A 99 -3.68 9.26 10.45
N LYS A 100 -4.98 9.01 10.59
CA LYS A 100 -5.73 9.48 11.76
C LYS A 100 -5.20 8.87 13.05
N LEU A 101 -4.88 7.59 13.02
CA LEU A 101 -4.38 6.84 14.19
C LEU A 101 -2.88 7.03 14.43
N LYS A 102 -2.18 7.76 13.55
CA LYS A 102 -0.73 7.96 13.60
C LYS A 102 0.04 6.65 13.55
N ILE A 103 -0.44 5.74 12.71
CA ILE A 103 0.19 4.45 12.45
C ILE A 103 0.85 4.50 11.08
N LYS A 104 2.13 4.10 11.01
CA LYS A 104 2.84 4.04 9.74
C LYS A 104 2.59 2.71 9.05
N ILE A 105 2.51 2.72 7.72
CA ILE A 105 2.38 1.53 6.91
C ILE A 105 3.77 1.13 6.40
N LYS A 106 4.22 -0.05 6.79
CA LYS A 106 5.49 -0.68 6.39
C LYS A 106 5.44 -2.18 6.67
N PRO A 107 6.13 -3.02 5.88
CA PRO A 107 6.81 -2.68 4.62
C PRO A 107 5.86 -2.68 3.43
N CYS A 108 6.31 -2.09 2.32
CA CYS A 108 5.64 -2.17 1.04
C CYS A 108 5.80 -3.59 0.46
N GLN A 109 4.75 -4.10 -0.19
CA GLN A 109 4.82 -5.42 -0.80
C GLN A 109 5.86 -5.52 -1.93
N LEU A 110 6.13 -4.39 -2.59
CA LEU A 110 7.12 -4.30 -3.66
C LEU A 110 8.50 -3.84 -3.16
N GLY A 111 8.62 -3.56 -1.87
CA GLY A 111 9.89 -3.15 -1.27
C GLY A 111 10.23 -1.67 -1.44
N ALA A 112 9.27 -0.82 -1.78
CA ALA A 112 9.52 0.61 -1.97
C ALA A 112 9.72 1.36 -0.64
N PHE A 113 9.14 0.84 0.44
CA PHE A 113 9.29 1.45 1.77
C PHE A 113 9.13 0.42 2.88
#